data_01cdf264ee4960618d81892e60992293
#
_entry.id   01cdf264ee4960618d81892e60992293
#
_cell.length_a   1.000
_cell.length_b   1.000
_cell.length_c   1.000
_cell.angle_alpha   90.00
_cell.angle_beta   90.00
_cell.angle_gamma   90.00
#
_symmetry.space_group_name_H-M   'P 1'
#
loop_
_entity.id
_entity.type
_entity.pdbx_description
1 polymer ?
#
loop_
_entity_poly.entity_id
_entity_poly.type
_entity_poly.pdbx_seq_one_letter_code
_entity_poly.pdbx_strand_id
1 'polypeptide(L)'
;MDFARVLESVCGFLDEQEVRYAVVGGLGLAAYGMARTTLDVDLVVDGEAQEELIVFLSGLGYRTLHRSEGYSNHEHPDPDWGGVDIVYVRGETSERLFAGTRTVLGPRGRELPVPRPEHLAAMKVLAMKNDPTRTFQELADIRFLLELPGVDRGEVRGYFERHGLAERYRELEATL
;
A
#
# COMPACT_ATOMS: atom_id res chain seq x y z
N MET A 1 -14.96 7.99 -7.44
CA MET A 1 -13.81 8.62 -6.74
C MET A 1 -12.94 9.36 -7.74
N ASP A 2 -12.57 10.61 -7.47
CA ASP A 2 -11.54 11.37 -8.21
C ASP A 2 -10.16 11.12 -7.56
N PHE A 3 -9.47 10.07 -8.00
CA PHE A 3 -8.15 9.70 -7.50
C PHE A 3 -7.12 10.84 -7.60
N ALA A 4 -7.18 11.64 -8.68
CA ALA A 4 -6.25 12.75 -8.85
C ALA A 4 -6.41 13.78 -7.73
N ARG A 5 -7.65 14.15 -7.41
CA ARG A 5 -7.98 15.09 -6.35
C ARG A 5 -7.51 14.59 -4.98
N VAL A 6 -7.79 13.31 -4.67
CA VAL A 6 -7.42 12.72 -3.37
C VAL A 6 -5.91 12.64 -3.22
N LEU A 7 -5.21 12.14 -4.26
CA LEU A 7 -3.75 12.08 -4.25
C LEU A 7 -3.11 13.47 -4.17
N GLU A 8 -3.64 14.47 -4.91
CA GLU A 8 -3.16 15.85 -4.80
C GLU A 8 -3.28 16.40 -3.38
N SER A 9 -4.41 16.15 -2.73
CA SER A 9 -4.66 16.65 -1.37
C SER A 9 -3.82 15.91 -0.33
N VAL A 10 -3.90 14.58 -0.30
CA VAL A 10 -3.27 13.77 0.77
C VAL A 10 -1.75 13.71 0.60
N CYS A 11 -1.27 13.39 -0.62
CA CYS A 11 0.16 13.38 -0.87
C CYS A 11 0.76 14.79 -0.86
N GLY A 12 -0.01 15.83 -1.25
CA GLY A 12 0.43 17.22 -1.14
C GLY A 12 0.71 17.62 0.30
N PHE A 13 -0.20 17.27 1.22
CA PHE A 13 0.04 17.47 2.64
C PHE A 13 1.29 16.76 3.14
N LEU A 14 1.48 15.49 2.76
CA LEU A 14 2.66 14.71 3.18
C LEU A 14 3.97 15.32 2.64
N ASP A 15 3.96 15.80 1.38
CA ASP A 15 5.11 16.49 0.77
C ASP A 15 5.43 17.81 1.52
N GLU A 16 4.42 18.61 1.85
CA GLU A 16 4.57 19.87 2.59
C GLU A 16 5.12 19.66 4.01
N GLN A 17 4.78 18.53 4.63
CA GLN A 17 5.28 18.16 5.95
C GLN A 17 6.60 17.35 5.88
N GLU A 18 7.18 17.16 4.69
CA GLU A 18 8.40 16.36 4.47
C GLU A 18 8.29 14.92 5.01
N VAL A 19 7.06 14.36 5.03
CA VAL A 19 6.77 13.02 5.50
C VAL A 19 6.98 12.00 4.39
N ARG A 20 7.72 10.93 4.67
CA ARG A 20 7.92 9.83 3.72
C ARG A 20 6.64 9.02 3.58
N TYR A 21 6.25 8.76 2.35
CA TYR A 21 5.11 7.91 2.01
C TYR A 21 5.33 7.16 0.71
N ALA A 22 4.49 6.18 0.42
CA ALA A 22 4.40 5.58 -0.91
C ALA A 22 2.98 5.08 -1.18
N VAL A 23 2.61 5.08 -2.48
CA VAL A 23 1.32 4.57 -2.95
C VAL A 23 1.41 3.05 -3.08
N VAL A 24 0.42 2.35 -2.52
CA VAL A 24 0.36 0.90 -2.48
C VAL A 24 -0.99 0.37 -3.01
N GLY A 25 -1.44 -0.80 -2.60
CA GLY A 25 -2.73 -1.35 -2.99
C GLY A 25 -2.93 -1.46 -4.50
N GLY A 26 -4.12 -1.16 -4.97
CA GLY A 26 -4.48 -1.23 -6.39
C GLY A 26 -3.69 -0.26 -7.27
N LEU A 27 -3.46 0.95 -6.81
CA LEU A 27 -2.67 1.96 -7.54
C LEU A 27 -1.18 1.59 -7.59
N GLY A 28 -0.64 1.04 -6.50
CA GLY A 28 0.73 0.53 -6.46
C GLY A 28 0.95 -0.62 -7.46
N LEU A 29 -0.01 -1.55 -7.58
CA LEU A 29 0.03 -2.61 -8.59
C LEU A 29 -0.09 -2.07 -10.02
N ALA A 30 -0.94 -1.07 -10.23
CA ALA A 30 -1.10 -0.43 -11.54
C ALA A 30 0.21 0.21 -12.03
N ALA A 31 1.04 0.73 -11.13
CA ALA A 31 2.37 1.25 -11.45
C ALA A 31 3.33 0.18 -12.03
N TYR A 32 3.04 -1.10 -11.78
CA TYR A 32 3.77 -2.25 -12.34
C TYR A 32 3.05 -2.89 -13.53
N GLY A 33 1.92 -2.34 -13.97
CA GLY A 33 1.18 -2.79 -15.14
C GLY A 33 -0.02 -3.69 -14.86
N MET A 34 -0.35 -3.94 -13.59
CA MET A 34 -1.55 -4.70 -13.22
C MET A 34 -2.76 -3.77 -13.14
N ALA A 35 -3.55 -3.73 -14.21
CA ALA A 35 -4.81 -3.00 -14.20
C ALA A 35 -5.87 -3.78 -13.40
N ARG A 36 -6.31 -3.22 -12.28
CA ARG A 36 -7.46 -3.69 -11.54
C ARG A 36 -8.27 -2.53 -10.98
N THR A 37 -9.55 -2.75 -10.77
CA THR A 37 -10.42 -1.76 -10.13
C THR A 37 -10.01 -1.63 -8.66
N THR A 38 -9.84 -0.39 -8.21
CA THR A 38 -9.75 -0.04 -6.79
C THR A 38 -10.79 1.03 -6.48
N LEU A 39 -11.24 1.10 -5.25
CA LEU A 39 -12.24 2.07 -4.77
C LEU A 39 -11.62 3.06 -3.78
N ASP A 40 -10.42 2.74 -3.30
CA ASP A 40 -9.73 3.46 -2.23
C ASP A 40 -8.32 3.86 -2.68
N VAL A 41 -7.78 4.88 -2.03
CA VAL A 41 -6.36 5.21 -2.08
C VAL A 41 -5.67 4.53 -0.90
N ASP A 42 -4.74 3.63 -1.21
CA ASP A 42 -3.92 2.93 -0.22
C ASP A 42 -2.54 3.58 -0.15
N LEU A 43 -2.12 3.99 1.04
CA LEU A 43 -0.80 4.57 1.31
C LEU A 43 -0.06 3.79 2.40
N VAL A 44 1.26 3.74 2.27
CA VAL A 44 2.14 3.46 3.40
C VAL A 44 2.85 4.76 3.77
N VAL A 45 2.88 5.09 5.05
CA VAL A 45 3.35 6.38 5.57
C VAL A 45 4.28 6.16 6.75
N ASP A 46 5.26 7.05 6.93
CA ASP A 46 6.07 7.05 8.16
C ASP A 46 5.17 7.27 9.38
N GLY A 47 5.27 6.36 10.33
CA GLY A 47 4.31 6.27 11.42
C GLY A 47 4.35 7.42 12.42
N GLU A 48 5.37 8.25 12.39
CA GLU A 48 5.44 9.44 13.25
C GLU A 48 4.42 10.51 12.84
N ALA A 49 4.01 10.52 11.56
CA ALA A 49 3.03 11.46 11.03
C ALA A 49 1.56 11.06 11.28
N GLN A 50 1.30 9.94 11.94
CA GLN A 50 -0.06 9.39 12.08
C GLN A 50 -1.07 10.38 12.65
N GLU A 51 -0.76 11.06 13.74
CA GLU A 51 -1.68 11.98 14.42
C GLU A 51 -2.04 13.18 13.53
N GLU A 52 -1.01 13.79 12.94
CA GLU A 52 -1.19 14.98 12.11
C GLU A 52 -1.96 14.65 10.83
N LEU A 53 -1.69 13.50 10.22
CA LEU A 53 -2.38 13.03 9.03
C LEU A 53 -3.87 12.75 9.31
N ILE A 54 -4.20 12.13 10.46
CA ILE A 54 -5.59 11.89 10.85
C ILE A 54 -6.33 13.23 11.09
N VAL A 55 -5.69 14.20 11.71
CA VAL A 55 -6.26 15.54 11.90
C VAL A 55 -6.50 16.22 10.55
N PHE A 56 -5.53 16.15 9.64
CA PHE A 56 -5.67 16.69 8.29
C PHE A 56 -6.83 16.05 7.53
N LEU A 57 -6.93 14.72 7.51
CA LEU A 57 -8.03 13.99 6.85
C LEU A 57 -9.39 14.37 7.45
N SER A 58 -9.47 14.51 8.78
CA SER A 58 -10.69 14.99 9.44
C SER A 58 -11.05 16.40 8.99
N GLY A 59 -10.06 17.28 8.79
CA GLY A 59 -10.25 18.62 8.25
C GLY A 59 -10.78 18.66 6.82
N LEU A 60 -10.45 17.63 6.02
CA LEU A 60 -11.01 17.43 4.67
C LEU A 60 -12.45 16.85 4.69
N GLY A 61 -12.94 16.38 5.83
CA GLY A 61 -14.27 15.78 5.98
C GLY A 61 -14.29 14.26 6.07
N TYR A 62 -13.13 13.60 6.10
CA TYR A 62 -13.06 12.16 6.32
C TYR A 62 -13.45 11.77 7.75
N ARG A 63 -14.11 10.64 7.88
CA ARG A 63 -14.38 9.97 9.15
C ARG A 63 -13.43 8.80 9.31
N THR A 64 -12.71 8.72 10.42
CA THR A 64 -11.90 7.56 10.76
C THR A 64 -12.82 6.42 11.21
N LEU A 65 -12.86 5.32 10.44
CA LEU A 65 -13.65 4.14 10.74
C LEU A 65 -12.90 3.17 11.65
N HIS A 66 -11.59 3.07 11.43
CA HIS A 66 -10.71 2.24 12.26
C HIS A 66 -9.36 2.93 12.45
N ARG A 67 -8.76 2.69 13.61
CA ARG A 67 -7.42 3.16 13.93
C ARG A 67 -6.71 2.18 14.86
N SER A 68 -5.45 1.89 14.54
CA SER A 68 -4.49 1.19 15.39
C SER A 68 -3.11 1.85 15.23
N GLU A 69 -2.10 1.37 15.93
CA GLU A 69 -0.73 1.89 15.80
C GLU A 69 -0.17 1.73 14.38
N GLY A 70 -0.52 0.65 13.68
CA GLY A 70 0.01 0.30 12.35
C GLY A 70 -0.94 0.55 11.19
N TYR A 71 -2.17 0.99 11.44
CA TYR A 71 -3.17 1.13 10.36
C TYR A 71 -4.27 2.11 10.74
N SER A 72 -4.78 2.84 9.76
CA SER A 72 -6.05 3.56 9.85
C SER A 72 -6.82 3.52 8.54
N ASN A 73 -8.14 3.51 8.66
CA ASN A 73 -9.08 3.52 7.53
C ASN A 73 -10.01 4.71 7.66
N HIS A 74 -10.20 5.42 6.56
CA HIS A 74 -10.95 6.66 6.50
C HIS A 74 -11.94 6.64 5.34
N GLU A 75 -13.14 7.13 5.57
CA GLU A 75 -14.20 7.22 4.57
C GLU A 75 -14.75 8.64 4.50
N HIS A 76 -14.93 9.14 3.29
CA HIS A 76 -15.55 10.42 3.05
C HIS A 76 -17.03 10.24 2.64
N PRO A 77 -17.96 11.08 3.14
CA PRO A 77 -19.39 10.97 2.79
C PRO A 77 -19.67 11.31 1.30
N ASP A 78 -18.81 12.11 0.67
CA ASP A 78 -18.87 12.38 -0.76
C ASP A 78 -18.11 11.27 -1.53
N PRO A 79 -18.79 10.52 -2.44
CA PRO A 79 -18.17 9.42 -3.19
C PRO A 79 -17.01 9.87 -4.10
N ASP A 80 -16.92 11.16 -4.44
CA ASP A 80 -15.78 11.66 -5.23
C ASP A 80 -14.46 11.66 -4.45
N TRP A 81 -14.53 11.65 -3.12
CA TRP A 81 -13.37 11.49 -2.25
C TRP A 81 -13.05 10.04 -1.92
N GLY A 82 -14.06 9.17 -1.80
CA GLY A 82 -13.91 7.73 -1.53
C GLY A 82 -13.23 7.39 -0.21
N GLY A 83 -12.56 6.24 -0.17
CA GLY A 83 -11.82 5.76 0.99
C GLY A 83 -10.32 6.05 0.91
N VAL A 84 -9.69 6.19 2.09
CA VAL A 84 -8.23 6.28 2.24
C VAL A 84 -7.78 5.32 3.32
N ASP A 85 -6.92 4.38 2.94
CA ASP A 85 -6.33 3.36 3.81
C ASP A 85 -4.84 3.64 4.01
N ILE A 86 -4.41 3.69 5.26
CA ILE A 86 -3.05 4.05 5.60
C ILE A 86 -2.42 2.98 6.48
N VAL A 87 -1.32 2.41 6.00
CA VAL A 87 -0.42 1.56 6.78
C VAL A 87 0.72 2.41 7.31
N TYR A 88 0.99 2.34 8.60
CA TYR A 88 2.09 3.07 9.23
C TYR A 88 3.27 2.15 9.49
N VAL A 89 4.44 2.58 9.04
CA VAL A 89 5.71 1.86 9.23
C VAL A 89 6.68 2.70 10.05
N ARG A 90 7.51 2.05 10.87
CA ARG A 90 8.46 2.72 11.76
C ARG A 90 9.82 2.03 11.77
N GLY A 91 10.83 2.73 12.22
CA GLY A 91 12.18 2.21 12.43
C GLY A 91 12.76 1.58 11.16
N GLU A 92 13.40 0.43 11.32
CA GLU A 92 14.10 -0.26 10.21
C GLU A 92 13.17 -0.64 9.05
N THR A 93 11.90 -0.95 9.33
CA THR A 93 10.91 -1.24 8.29
C THR A 93 10.65 -0.02 7.42
N SER A 94 10.49 1.16 8.05
CA SER A 94 10.34 2.45 7.36
C SER A 94 11.55 2.73 6.47
N GLU A 95 12.77 2.64 7.03
CA GLU A 95 14.00 2.89 6.30
C GLU A 95 14.14 2.00 5.06
N ARG A 96 13.95 0.70 5.22
CA ARG A 96 14.06 -0.27 4.11
C ARG A 96 13.00 -0.04 3.02
N LEU A 97 11.76 0.23 3.42
CA LEU A 97 10.67 0.39 2.48
C LEU A 97 10.90 1.63 1.62
N PHE A 98 11.17 2.78 2.25
CA PHE A 98 11.30 4.05 1.53
C PHE A 98 12.60 4.15 0.72
N ALA A 99 13.70 3.53 1.17
CA ALA A 99 14.92 3.43 0.37
C ALA A 99 14.74 2.63 -0.93
N GLY A 100 13.75 1.74 -0.99
CA GLY A 100 13.45 0.92 -2.16
C GLY A 100 12.30 1.45 -3.04
N THR A 101 11.81 2.67 -2.82
CA THR A 101 10.76 3.24 -3.66
C THR A 101 11.28 3.71 -5.01
N ARG A 102 10.42 3.65 -6.02
CA ARG A 102 10.64 4.30 -7.32
C ARG A 102 9.55 5.34 -7.57
N THR A 103 9.87 6.37 -8.31
CA THR A 103 8.90 7.38 -8.74
C THR A 103 8.19 6.92 -10.01
N VAL A 104 6.87 7.05 -10.04
CA VAL A 104 6.02 6.81 -11.20
C VAL A 104 5.14 8.02 -11.48
N LEU A 105 4.72 8.21 -12.73
CA LEU A 105 3.74 9.23 -13.07
C LEU A 105 2.33 8.70 -12.78
N GLY A 106 1.67 9.33 -11.83
CA GLY A 106 0.28 9.09 -11.49
C GLY A 106 -0.70 9.99 -12.26
N PRO A 107 -1.96 10.05 -11.83
CA PRO A 107 -2.97 10.91 -12.42
C PRO A 107 -2.53 12.39 -12.50
N ARG A 108 -2.88 13.05 -13.59
CA ARG A 108 -2.51 14.45 -13.91
C ARG A 108 -1.00 14.73 -13.92
N GLY A 109 -0.17 13.67 -14.08
CA GLY A 109 1.28 13.81 -14.13
C GLY A 109 1.96 14.03 -12.78
N ARG A 110 1.25 13.81 -11.66
CA ARG A 110 1.85 13.85 -10.33
C ARG A 110 2.87 12.72 -10.19
N GLU A 111 4.06 13.06 -9.73
CA GLU A 111 5.05 12.07 -9.32
C GLU A 111 4.64 11.41 -8.00
N LEU A 112 4.62 10.08 -8.00
CA LEU A 112 4.21 9.28 -6.85
C LEU A 112 5.28 8.24 -6.52
N PRO A 113 5.74 8.16 -5.28
CA PRO A 113 6.61 7.08 -4.84
C PRO A 113 5.81 5.78 -4.72
N VAL A 114 6.36 4.68 -5.25
CA VAL A 114 5.77 3.33 -5.17
C VAL A 114 6.85 2.37 -4.67
N PRO A 115 6.55 1.50 -3.70
CA PRO A 115 7.50 0.51 -3.20
C PRO A 115 7.90 -0.48 -4.30
N ARG A 116 9.05 -1.10 -4.15
CA ARG A 116 9.46 -2.22 -5.02
C ARG A 116 8.50 -3.42 -4.87
N PRO A 117 8.45 -4.32 -5.87
CA PRO A 117 7.48 -5.43 -5.90
C PRO A 117 7.53 -6.32 -4.67
N GLU A 118 8.72 -6.58 -4.13
CA GLU A 118 8.90 -7.40 -2.92
C GLU A 118 8.21 -6.79 -1.69
N HIS A 119 8.28 -5.47 -1.53
CA HIS A 119 7.61 -4.78 -0.43
C HIS A 119 6.08 -4.74 -0.60
N LEU A 120 5.60 -4.58 -1.85
CA LEU A 120 4.16 -4.75 -2.13
C LEU A 120 3.70 -6.17 -1.79
N ALA A 121 4.48 -7.19 -2.16
CA ALA A 121 4.18 -8.58 -1.80
C ALA A 121 4.18 -8.80 -0.28
N ALA A 122 5.12 -8.20 0.46
CA ALA A 122 5.13 -8.27 1.92
C ALA A 122 3.84 -7.74 2.55
N MET A 123 3.32 -6.60 2.06
CA MET A 123 2.07 -6.02 2.56
C MET A 123 0.87 -6.93 2.28
N LYS A 124 0.86 -7.61 1.12
CA LYS A 124 -0.19 -8.58 0.77
C LYS A 124 -0.12 -9.86 1.59
N VAL A 125 1.09 -10.34 1.92
CA VAL A 125 1.27 -11.44 2.87
C VAL A 125 0.71 -11.09 4.24
N LEU A 126 0.95 -9.86 4.71
CA LEU A 126 0.40 -9.37 5.98
C LEU A 126 -1.13 -9.24 5.91
N ALA A 127 -1.68 -8.74 4.80
CA ALA A 127 -3.12 -8.66 4.58
C ALA A 127 -3.79 -10.03 4.65
N MET A 128 -3.24 -11.07 3.99
CA MET A 128 -3.73 -12.45 4.09
C MET A 128 -3.69 -12.99 5.53
N LYS A 129 -2.62 -12.68 6.27
CA LYS A 129 -2.49 -13.14 7.65
C LYS A 129 -3.56 -12.53 8.54
N ASN A 130 -3.87 -11.24 8.35
CA ASN A 130 -4.83 -10.50 9.15
C ASN A 130 -6.29 -10.79 8.75
N ASP A 131 -6.53 -11.05 7.47
CA ASP A 131 -7.83 -11.42 6.93
C ASP A 131 -7.72 -12.58 5.93
N PRO A 132 -7.90 -13.83 6.39
CA PRO A 132 -7.83 -15.00 5.53
C PRO A 132 -8.86 -15.03 4.38
N THR A 133 -9.94 -14.26 4.46
CA THR A 133 -10.94 -14.19 3.38
C THR A 133 -10.38 -13.58 2.11
N ARG A 134 -9.33 -12.75 2.21
CA ARG A 134 -8.64 -12.09 1.12
C ARG A 134 -7.60 -12.98 0.42
N THR A 135 -7.33 -14.18 0.93
CA THR A 135 -6.21 -15.04 0.50
C THR A 135 -6.11 -15.20 -1.02
N PHE A 136 -7.21 -15.51 -1.70
CA PHE A 136 -7.17 -15.75 -3.16
C PHE A 136 -6.80 -14.51 -3.95
N GLN A 137 -7.32 -13.36 -3.55
CA GLN A 137 -7.01 -12.10 -4.20
C GLN A 137 -5.56 -11.70 -3.97
N GLU A 138 -5.08 -11.78 -2.74
CA GLU A 138 -3.72 -11.40 -2.40
C GLU A 138 -2.68 -12.34 -3.04
N LEU A 139 -2.97 -13.65 -3.13
CA LEU A 139 -2.11 -14.60 -3.86
C LEU A 139 -2.05 -14.30 -5.36
N ALA A 140 -3.17 -13.91 -5.98
CA ALA A 140 -3.18 -13.51 -7.38
C ALA A 140 -2.32 -12.26 -7.63
N ASP A 141 -2.42 -11.26 -6.74
CA ASP A 141 -1.60 -10.06 -6.79
C ASP A 141 -0.10 -10.37 -6.60
N ILE A 142 0.24 -11.24 -5.63
CA ILE A 142 1.63 -11.66 -5.38
C ILE A 142 2.18 -12.45 -6.57
N ARG A 143 1.38 -13.32 -7.17
CA ARG A 143 1.77 -14.06 -8.38
C ARG A 143 2.20 -13.10 -9.48
N PHE A 144 1.37 -12.11 -9.78
CA PHE A 144 1.72 -11.07 -10.75
C PHE A 144 3.06 -10.39 -10.43
N LEU A 145 3.26 -10.00 -9.17
CA LEU A 145 4.51 -9.37 -8.74
C LEU A 145 5.73 -10.29 -8.94
N LEU A 146 5.59 -11.60 -8.67
CA LEU A 146 6.66 -12.60 -8.85
C LEU A 146 7.00 -12.91 -10.31
N GLU A 147 6.10 -12.59 -11.25
CA GLU A 147 6.32 -12.70 -12.69
C GLU A 147 7.08 -11.49 -13.27
N LEU A 148 7.24 -10.40 -12.51
CA LEU A 148 7.99 -9.23 -12.95
C LEU A 148 9.50 -9.53 -13.04
N PRO A 149 10.19 -8.93 -14.04
CA PRO A 149 11.64 -9.13 -14.18
C PRO A 149 12.42 -8.61 -12.98
N GLY A 150 13.38 -9.38 -12.49
CA GLY A 150 14.33 -8.95 -11.46
C GLY A 150 13.81 -8.99 -10.03
N VAL A 151 12.60 -9.49 -9.80
CA VAL A 151 12.03 -9.64 -8.45
C VAL A 151 12.77 -10.74 -7.69
N ASP A 152 13.17 -10.44 -6.46
CA ASP A 152 13.79 -11.41 -5.55
C ASP A 152 12.73 -12.32 -4.92
N ARG A 153 12.52 -13.49 -5.56
CA ARG A 153 11.57 -14.51 -5.07
C ARG A 153 11.97 -15.06 -3.69
N GLY A 154 13.26 -15.08 -3.38
CA GLY A 154 13.76 -15.55 -2.08
C GLY A 154 13.35 -14.58 -0.96
N GLU A 155 13.43 -13.28 -1.21
CA GLU A 155 12.95 -12.28 -0.27
C GLU A 155 11.44 -12.41 -0.04
N VAL A 156 10.65 -12.55 -1.10
CA VAL A 156 9.19 -12.72 -0.98
C VAL A 156 8.84 -13.98 -0.21
N ARG A 157 9.52 -15.12 -0.50
CA ARG A 157 9.38 -16.37 0.26
C ARG A 157 9.64 -16.15 1.75
N GLY A 158 10.69 -15.40 2.10
CA GLY A 158 11.01 -15.07 3.48
C GLY A 158 9.89 -14.30 4.21
N TYR A 159 9.08 -13.50 3.50
CA TYR A 159 7.89 -12.86 4.09
C TYR A 159 6.83 -13.88 4.47
N PHE A 160 6.53 -14.85 3.59
CA PHE A 160 5.59 -15.92 3.91
C PHE A 160 6.05 -16.77 5.10
N GLU A 161 7.33 -17.13 5.14
CA GLU A 161 7.90 -17.94 6.23
C GLU A 161 7.80 -17.22 7.57
N ARG A 162 8.16 -15.94 7.64
CA ARG A 162 8.07 -15.13 8.86
C ARG A 162 6.64 -14.99 9.39
N HIS A 163 5.66 -15.05 8.52
CA HIS A 163 4.25 -14.92 8.90
C HIS A 163 3.51 -16.26 9.06
N GLY A 164 4.24 -17.40 8.97
CA GLY A 164 3.66 -18.74 9.15
C GLY A 164 2.81 -19.19 7.95
N LEU A 165 3.05 -18.63 6.77
CA LEU A 165 2.32 -18.91 5.53
C LEU A 165 3.16 -19.66 4.49
N ALA A 166 4.21 -20.38 4.89
CA ALA A 166 5.13 -21.11 3.99
C ALA A 166 4.41 -22.08 3.05
N GLU A 167 3.32 -22.74 3.49
CA GLU A 167 2.50 -23.61 2.63
C GLU A 167 1.88 -22.81 1.47
N ARG A 168 1.36 -21.62 1.75
CA ARG A 168 0.77 -20.76 0.73
C ARG A 168 1.79 -20.33 -0.33
N TYR A 169 3.05 -20.11 0.08
CA TYR A 169 4.11 -19.83 -0.90
C TYR A 169 4.38 -21.04 -1.80
N ARG A 170 4.42 -22.25 -1.25
CA ARG A 170 4.63 -23.49 -2.05
C ARG A 170 3.49 -23.73 -3.03
N GLU A 171 2.24 -23.50 -2.61
CA GLU A 171 1.07 -23.57 -3.50
C GLU A 171 1.20 -22.55 -4.65
N LEU A 172 1.60 -21.32 -4.33
CA LEU A 172 1.81 -20.26 -5.32
C LEU A 172 2.94 -20.58 -6.27
N GLU A 173 4.10 -21.03 -5.75
CA GLU A 173 5.30 -21.37 -6.53
C GLU A 173 5.02 -22.48 -7.56
N ALA A 174 4.15 -23.43 -7.23
CA ALA A 174 3.73 -24.49 -8.15
C ALA A 174 2.92 -23.98 -9.37
N THR A 175 2.49 -22.72 -9.35
CA THR A 175 1.70 -22.09 -10.43
C THR A 175 2.50 -21.08 -11.26
N LEU A 176 3.76 -20.79 -10.91
CA LEU A 176 4.69 -19.89 -11.60
C LEU A 176 5.49 -20.64 -12.67
#